data_0c3f2a02d144ca0c734c7c91c8b4d47a
#
_entry.id   0c3f2a02d144ca0c734c7c91c8b4d47a
#
_cell.length_a   1.000
_cell.length_b   1.000
_cell.length_c   1.000
_cell.angle_alpha   90.00
_cell.angle_beta   90.00
_cell.angle_gamma   90.00
#
_symmetry.space_group_name_H-M   'P 1'
#
loop_
_entity.id
_entity.type
_entity.pdbx_description
1 polymer ?
#
loop_
_entity_poly.entity_id
_entity_poly.type
_entity_poly.pdbx_seq_one_letter_code
_entity_poly.pdbx_strand_id
1 'polypeptide(L)'
;MPAILGCDGAGVVEAIGSGVQQFRVGDAVYFCHGGLGGHPGNYAEYAIVDERFAAPKPGSIDFAAAAAAPLVLITAWEALYDRGRLEAGRKVLIHAGAGGVGHVAIQLAKLAGATVCTTVSTPEKANFVRQLGADHVILYRETDPIQAVLDWTNGEGVDLTFDTIGGKVLSQSFAQTAVYGDVVTILAPDPQTDWKTARDRNLRVSYELMLTPMLKGMMQAQIDQAKILRQCTRLIDQKELVIHISQTFPLAEAAAAHRSIETGSTMGKLVLLTES
;
A
#
# COMPACT_ATOMS: atom_id res chain seq x y z
N MET A 1 9.31 -6.33 -26.48
CA MET A 1 10.27 -5.20 -26.39
C MET A 1 10.87 -5.23 -25.00
N PRO A 2 12.15 -4.89 -24.83
CA PRO A 2 12.71 -4.76 -23.50
C PRO A 2 11.94 -3.67 -22.73
N ALA A 3 11.59 -3.95 -21.47
CA ALA A 3 10.89 -3.01 -20.61
C ALA A 3 11.76 -2.71 -19.39
N ILE A 4 11.79 -1.44 -18.96
CA ILE A 4 12.34 -1.05 -17.67
C ILE A 4 11.18 -1.16 -16.66
N LEU A 5 11.37 -1.96 -15.61
CA LEU A 5 10.38 -2.21 -14.57
C LEU A 5 10.46 -1.16 -13.45
N GLY A 6 9.55 -1.28 -12.46
CA GLY A 6 9.52 -0.48 -11.25
C GLY A 6 8.64 0.77 -11.37
N CYS A 7 7.60 0.86 -10.54
CA CYS A 7 6.70 2.02 -10.56
C CYS A 7 7.14 3.13 -9.60
N ASP A 8 7.77 2.74 -8.49
CA ASP A 8 8.23 3.68 -7.46
C ASP A 8 9.62 4.23 -7.78
N GLY A 9 9.83 5.50 -7.47
CA GLY A 9 11.14 6.14 -7.58
C GLY A 9 11.31 7.28 -6.59
N ALA A 10 12.56 7.49 -6.17
CA ALA A 10 12.98 8.69 -5.43
C ALA A 10 14.39 9.07 -5.87
N GLY A 11 14.65 10.36 -5.98
CA GLY A 11 15.93 10.87 -6.44
C GLY A 11 16.02 12.40 -6.39
N VAL A 12 17.09 12.90 -6.95
CA VAL A 12 17.35 14.35 -7.09
C VAL A 12 17.06 14.76 -8.53
N VAL A 13 16.41 15.89 -8.71
CA VAL A 13 16.15 16.47 -10.03
C VAL A 13 17.47 16.90 -10.65
N GLU A 14 17.91 16.23 -11.70
CA GLU A 14 19.15 16.49 -12.43
C GLU A 14 18.95 17.54 -13.52
N ALA A 15 17.83 17.50 -14.22
CA ALA A 15 17.48 18.45 -15.27
C ALA A 15 15.96 18.67 -15.33
N ILE A 16 15.55 19.82 -15.86
CA ILE A 16 14.16 20.19 -16.05
C ILE A 16 13.89 20.65 -17.47
N GLY A 17 12.71 20.34 -17.98
CA GLY A 17 12.21 20.92 -19.24
C GLY A 17 11.82 22.38 -19.07
N SER A 18 11.73 23.12 -20.18
CA SER A 18 11.41 24.56 -20.19
C SER A 18 10.04 24.92 -19.63
N GLY A 19 9.10 23.95 -19.55
CA GLY A 19 7.75 24.16 -19.02
C GLY A 19 7.59 23.84 -17.53
N VAL A 20 8.62 23.31 -16.87
CA VAL A 20 8.57 22.92 -15.46
C VAL A 20 8.55 24.13 -14.55
N GLN A 21 7.63 24.13 -13.58
CA GLN A 21 7.43 25.26 -12.64
C GLN A 21 7.47 24.82 -11.17
N GLN A 22 7.21 23.53 -10.87
CA GLN A 22 7.06 23.05 -9.49
C GLN A 22 8.39 22.63 -8.85
N PHE A 23 9.37 22.28 -9.66
CA PHE A 23 10.67 21.77 -9.19
C PHE A 23 11.84 22.48 -9.86
N ARG A 24 13.00 22.41 -9.21
CA ARG A 24 14.29 22.92 -9.67
C ARG A 24 15.33 21.82 -9.64
N VAL A 25 16.40 21.98 -10.39
CA VAL A 25 17.59 21.13 -10.29
C VAL A 25 18.08 21.16 -8.84
N GLY A 26 18.36 19.99 -8.28
CA GLY A 26 18.75 19.79 -6.89
C GLY A 26 17.60 19.46 -5.93
N ASP A 27 16.34 19.59 -6.34
CA ASP A 27 15.21 19.22 -5.49
C ASP A 27 15.13 17.68 -5.32
N ALA A 28 14.87 17.23 -4.09
CA ALA A 28 14.63 15.84 -3.79
C ALA A 28 13.14 15.50 -3.98
N VAL A 29 12.85 14.48 -4.78
CA VAL A 29 11.48 14.08 -5.16
C VAL A 29 11.26 12.59 -4.97
N TYR A 30 9.99 12.18 -4.87
CA TYR A 30 9.55 10.79 -4.94
C TYR A 30 8.22 10.69 -5.69
N PHE A 31 7.96 9.56 -6.31
CA PHE A 31 6.81 9.40 -7.20
C PHE A 31 6.50 7.93 -7.50
N CYS A 32 5.29 7.67 -8.02
CA CYS A 32 4.90 6.39 -8.59
C CYS A 32 4.48 6.61 -10.04
N HIS A 33 5.33 6.22 -11.00
CA HIS A 33 5.04 6.36 -12.43
C HIS A 33 5.89 5.42 -13.29
N GLY A 34 5.32 4.91 -14.40
CA GLY A 34 6.00 4.04 -15.35
C GLY A 34 6.07 2.56 -14.94
N GLY A 35 6.88 1.78 -15.62
CA GLY A 35 7.26 0.41 -15.25
C GLY A 35 6.32 -0.73 -15.66
N LEU A 36 5.19 -0.44 -16.32
CA LEU A 36 4.19 -1.45 -16.71
C LEU A 36 4.00 -1.60 -18.22
N GLY A 37 4.99 -1.24 -19.01
CA GLY A 37 4.88 -1.13 -20.47
C GLY A 37 4.19 0.18 -20.89
N GLY A 38 4.70 0.89 -21.83
CA GLY A 38 4.31 2.26 -22.16
C GLY A 38 5.40 3.22 -21.71
N HIS A 39 5.27 3.82 -20.53
CA HIS A 39 6.37 4.61 -19.94
C HIS A 39 7.43 3.70 -19.30
N PRO A 40 8.75 3.99 -19.51
CA PRO A 40 9.82 3.30 -18.80
C PRO A 40 9.63 3.39 -17.29
N GLY A 41 10.07 2.34 -16.58
CA GLY A 41 10.04 2.31 -15.11
C GLY A 41 11.32 2.86 -14.47
N ASN A 42 11.43 2.63 -13.18
CA ASN A 42 12.41 3.27 -12.31
C ASN A 42 13.56 2.33 -11.87
N TYR A 43 13.65 1.12 -12.45
CA TYR A 43 14.84 0.28 -12.30
C TYR A 43 15.96 0.83 -13.19
N ALA A 44 16.40 2.04 -12.89
CA ALA A 44 17.34 2.82 -13.69
C ALA A 44 18.01 3.89 -12.83
N GLU A 45 19.17 4.37 -13.26
CA GLU A 45 19.89 5.48 -12.63
C GLU A 45 19.16 6.81 -12.83
N TYR A 46 18.44 6.95 -13.95
CA TYR A 46 17.68 8.14 -14.30
C TYR A 46 16.26 7.76 -14.74
N ALA A 47 15.30 8.59 -14.36
CA ALA A 47 13.90 8.47 -14.77
C ALA A 47 13.37 9.80 -15.28
N ILE A 48 12.41 9.76 -16.20
CA ILE A 48 11.68 10.95 -16.66
C ILE A 48 10.28 10.88 -16.10
N VAL A 49 9.87 11.92 -15.39
CA VAL A 49 8.53 12.02 -14.80
C VAL A 49 7.95 13.41 -15.07
N ASP A 50 6.67 13.48 -15.33
CA ASP A 50 5.95 14.75 -15.37
C ASP A 50 5.90 15.36 -13.96
N GLU A 51 6.25 16.65 -13.82
CA GLU A 51 6.31 17.33 -12.53
C GLU A 51 5.01 17.20 -11.72
N ARG A 52 3.88 17.06 -12.42
CA ARG A 52 2.55 16.93 -11.80
C ARG A 52 2.35 15.62 -11.06
N PHE A 53 3.13 14.58 -11.38
CA PHE A 53 3.05 13.23 -10.77
C PHE A 53 4.07 13.02 -9.66
N ALA A 54 4.98 13.97 -9.46
CA ALA A 54 5.97 13.93 -8.40
C ALA A 54 5.54 14.74 -7.17
N ALA A 55 6.11 14.38 -6.03
CA ALA A 55 5.98 15.12 -4.78
C ALA A 55 7.37 15.37 -4.18
N PRO A 56 7.53 16.43 -3.37
CA PRO A 56 8.75 16.62 -2.59
C PRO A 56 8.99 15.43 -1.67
N LYS A 57 10.20 14.88 -1.70
CA LYS A 57 10.61 13.81 -0.80
C LYS A 57 10.50 14.28 0.66
N PRO A 58 9.99 13.45 1.61
CA PRO A 58 10.06 13.78 3.02
C PRO A 58 11.50 14.07 3.46
N GLY A 59 11.71 15.17 4.17
CA GLY A 59 13.03 15.59 4.64
C GLY A 59 13.61 14.69 5.72
N SER A 60 12.75 14.02 6.50
CA SER A 60 13.10 13.19 7.65
C SER A 60 13.57 11.78 7.33
N ILE A 61 13.45 11.33 6.06
CA ILE A 61 13.84 9.98 5.62
C ILE A 61 14.84 10.03 4.46
N ASP A 62 15.63 8.97 4.31
CA ASP A 62 16.56 8.81 3.21
C ASP A 62 15.87 8.47 1.87
N PHE A 63 16.64 8.38 0.79
CA PHE A 63 16.10 8.06 -0.54
C PHE A 63 15.60 6.62 -0.64
N ALA A 64 16.19 5.68 0.10
CA ALA A 64 15.73 4.31 0.11
C ALA A 64 14.30 4.20 0.70
N ALA A 65 14.07 4.82 1.85
CA ALA A 65 12.75 4.86 2.47
C ALA A 65 11.74 5.64 1.59
N ALA A 66 12.16 6.71 0.95
CA ALA A 66 11.33 7.48 0.05
C ALA A 66 10.94 6.67 -1.21
N ALA A 67 11.87 5.91 -1.81
CA ALA A 67 11.58 5.05 -2.96
C ALA A 67 10.67 3.85 -2.61
N ALA A 68 10.68 3.40 -1.35
CA ALA A 68 9.82 2.32 -0.88
C ALA A 68 8.33 2.72 -0.74
N ALA A 69 8.04 4.02 -0.73
CA ALA A 69 6.80 4.57 -0.20
C ALA A 69 5.65 4.76 -1.22
N PRO A 70 5.84 5.28 -2.44
CA PRO A 70 4.77 5.90 -3.21
C PRO A 70 3.59 4.97 -3.50
N LEU A 71 3.82 3.80 -4.09
CA LEU A 71 2.76 2.86 -4.46
C LEU A 71 1.94 2.43 -3.24
N VAL A 72 2.62 2.06 -2.15
CA VAL A 72 1.92 1.55 -0.96
C VAL A 72 1.16 2.64 -0.21
N LEU A 73 1.65 3.89 -0.24
CA LEU A 73 0.97 5.06 0.32
C LEU A 73 -0.32 5.35 -0.44
N ILE A 74 -0.24 5.46 -1.77
CA ILE A 74 -1.40 5.72 -2.62
C ILE A 74 -2.43 4.59 -2.48
N THR A 75 -1.99 3.33 -2.59
CA THR A 75 -2.89 2.17 -2.46
C THR A 75 -3.63 2.16 -1.12
N ALA A 76 -2.90 2.33 -0.01
CA ALA A 76 -3.52 2.29 1.31
C ALA A 76 -4.46 3.49 1.54
N TRP A 77 -4.08 4.67 1.06
CA TRP A 77 -4.90 5.88 1.15
C TRP A 77 -6.21 5.72 0.38
N GLU A 78 -6.13 5.43 -0.93
CA GLU A 78 -7.31 5.27 -1.78
C GLU A 78 -8.21 4.13 -1.28
N ALA A 79 -7.61 2.99 -0.85
CA ALA A 79 -8.36 1.87 -0.31
C ALA A 79 -9.13 2.22 0.95
N LEU A 80 -8.51 2.89 1.91
CA LEU A 80 -9.13 3.18 3.20
C LEU A 80 -10.10 4.37 3.12
N TYR A 81 -9.68 5.47 2.49
CA TYR A 81 -10.43 6.73 2.55
C TYR A 81 -11.39 6.89 1.37
N ASP A 82 -10.95 6.61 0.15
CA ASP A 82 -11.79 6.85 -1.03
C ASP A 82 -12.77 5.69 -1.29
N ARG A 83 -12.32 4.44 -1.16
CA ARG A 83 -13.14 3.25 -1.38
C ARG A 83 -13.84 2.81 -0.09
N GLY A 84 -13.08 2.63 0.97
CA GLY A 84 -13.56 2.14 2.27
C GLY A 84 -14.30 3.19 3.09
N ARG A 85 -14.18 4.47 2.75
CA ARG A 85 -14.82 5.60 3.46
C ARG A 85 -14.62 5.51 4.97
N LEU A 86 -13.38 5.24 5.35
CA LEU A 86 -13.03 5.03 6.75
C LEU A 86 -13.29 6.29 7.57
N GLU A 87 -13.99 6.12 8.68
CA GLU A 87 -14.31 7.16 9.65
C GLU A 87 -13.80 6.78 11.04
N ALA A 88 -13.63 7.77 11.90
CA ALA A 88 -13.23 7.54 13.29
C ALA A 88 -14.20 6.63 14.03
N GLY A 89 -13.69 5.77 14.90
CA GLY A 89 -14.45 4.83 15.70
C GLY A 89 -14.82 3.52 14.99
N ARG A 90 -14.60 3.40 13.66
CA ARG A 90 -14.86 2.15 12.93
C ARG A 90 -13.83 1.07 13.28
N LYS A 91 -14.28 -0.18 13.25
CA LYS A 91 -13.42 -1.38 13.33
C LYS A 91 -12.96 -1.77 11.92
N VAL A 92 -11.67 -1.92 11.73
CA VAL A 92 -11.07 -2.27 10.43
C VAL A 92 -10.25 -3.55 10.55
N LEU A 93 -10.46 -4.47 9.61
CA LEU A 93 -9.58 -5.61 9.41
C LEU A 93 -8.66 -5.34 8.22
N ILE A 94 -7.35 -5.46 8.42
CA ILE A 94 -6.33 -5.33 7.36
C ILE A 94 -5.61 -6.66 7.23
N HIS A 95 -5.77 -7.35 6.11
CA HIS A 95 -5.05 -8.58 5.85
C HIS A 95 -3.57 -8.32 5.52
N ALA A 96 -2.70 -9.26 5.91
CA ALA A 96 -1.25 -9.19 5.72
C ALA A 96 -0.63 -7.87 6.24
N GLY A 97 -0.94 -7.48 7.47
CA GLY A 97 -0.52 -6.20 8.06
C GLY A 97 0.98 -5.93 8.07
N ALA A 98 1.82 -6.97 8.06
CA ALA A 98 3.28 -6.81 7.99
C ALA A 98 3.81 -6.64 6.55
N GLY A 99 2.96 -6.72 5.53
CA GLY A 99 3.35 -6.56 4.13
C GLY A 99 3.54 -5.12 3.70
N GLY A 100 3.90 -4.93 2.42
CA GLY A 100 4.19 -3.61 1.86
C GLY A 100 3.04 -2.62 1.99
N VAL A 101 1.81 -3.00 1.64
CA VAL A 101 0.62 -2.14 1.78
C VAL A 101 0.11 -2.15 3.23
N GLY A 102 0.07 -3.34 3.85
CA GLY A 102 -0.53 -3.53 5.18
C GLY A 102 0.11 -2.68 6.27
N HIS A 103 1.46 -2.55 6.29
CA HIS A 103 2.14 -1.78 7.32
C HIS A 103 1.84 -0.27 7.28
N VAL A 104 1.58 0.26 6.09
CA VAL A 104 1.14 1.65 5.90
C VAL A 104 -0.35 1.78 6.23
N ALA A 105 -1.17 0.83 5.79
CA ALA A 105 -2.61 0.85 6.01
C ALA A 105 -2.99 0.83 7.50
N ILE A 106 -2.28 0.06 8.34
CA ILE A 106 -2.47 0.07 9.79
C ILE A 106 -2.30 1.48 10.34
N GLN A 107 -1.21 2.15 10.00
CA GLN A 107 -0.88 3.49 10.52
C GLN A 107 -1.91 4.52 10.04
N LEU A 108 -2.26 4.52 8.75
CA LEU A 108 -3.29 5.42 8.21
C LEU A 108 -4.65 5.19 8.87
N ALA A 109 -5.05 3.93 9.09
CA ALA A 109 -6.29 3.62 9.78
C ALA A 109 -6.27 4.12 11.25
N LYS A 110 -5.15 4.00 11.93
CA LYS A 110 -4.98 4.56 13.29
C LYS A 110 -5.06 6.08 13.30
N LEU A 111 -4.44 6.75 12.33
CA LEU A 111 -4.54 8.22 12.18
C LEU A 111 -5.97 8.69 11.92
N ALA A 112 -6.78 7.87 11.25
CA ALA A 112 -8.21 8.14 11.07
C ALA A 112 -9.05 7.88 12.33
N GLY A 113 -8.46 7.39 13.44
CA GLY A 113 -9.17 7.07 14.67
C GLY A 113 -9.90 5.72 14.67
N ALA A 114 -9.51 4.80 13.78
CA ALA A 114 -10.08 3.46 13.73
C ALA A 114 -9.48 2.52 14.80
N THR A 115 -10.23 1.46 15.12
CA THR A 115 -9.73 0.30 15.86
C THR A 115 -9.31 -0.77 14.85
N VAL A 116 -8.03 -1.15 14.85
CA VAL A 116 -7.41 -1.94 13.79
C VAL A 116 -7.14 -3.37 14.24
N CYS A 117 -7.73 -4.33 13.52
CA CYS A 117 -7.35 -5.74 13.54
C CYS A 117 -6.49 -6.06 12.31
N THR A 118 -5.53 -6.97 12.45
CA THR A 118 -4.73 -7.42 11.30
C THR A 118 -4.35 -8.88 11.40
N THR A 119 -4.11 -9.50 10.24
CA THR A 119 -3.64 -10.89 10.14
C THR A 119 -2.16 -10.93 9.78
N VAL A 120 -1.40 -11.78 10.44
CA VAL A 120 0.03 -12.03 10.19
C VAL A 120 0.37 -13.51 10.38
N SER A 121 1.55 -13.94 9.86
CA SER A 121 1.93 -15.35 9.82
C SER A 121 2.79 -15.80 11.00
N THR A 122 3.44 -14.90 11.73
CA THR A 122 4.44 -15.24 12.76
C THR A 122 4.37 -14.29 13.95
N PRO A 123 4.81 -14.72 15.15
CA PRO A 123 4.91 -13.86 16.32
C PRO A 123 5.78 -12.62 16.12
N GLU A 124 6.86 -12.73 15.34
CA GLU A 124 7.72 -11.59 14.98
C GLU A 124 6.92 -10.53 14.22
N LYS A 125 6.18 -10.94 13.18
CA LYS A 125 5.30 -10.04 12.42
C LYS A 125 4.19 -9.46 13.32
N ALA A 126 3.70 -10.23 14.29
CA ALA A 126 2.71 -9.74 15.26
C ALA A 126 3.28 -8.62 16.13
N ASN A 127 4.51 -8.74 16.61
CA ASN A 127 5.17 -7.67 17.37
C ASN A 127 5.39 -6.42 16.53
N PHE A 128 5.80 -6.60 15.28
CA PHE A 128 5.99 -5.50 14.33
C PHE A 128 4.68 -4.71 14.11
N VAL A 129 3.57 -5.38 13.80
CA VAL A 129 2.32 -4.67 13.52
C VAL A 129 1.70 -4.01 14.76
N ARG A 130 1.95 -4.55 15.96
CA ARG A 130 1.56 -3.87 17.21
C ARG A 130 2.29 -2.56 17.41
N GLN A 131 3.58 -2.50 17.07
CA GLN A 131 4.37 -1.25 17.10
C GLN A 131 3.83 -0.21 16.12
N LEU A 132 3.19 -0.63 15.02
CA LEU A 132 2.52 0.25 14.06
C LEU A 132 1.12 0.69 14.51
N GLY A 133 0.62 0.20 15.65
CA GLY A 133 -0.66 0.59 16.22
C GLY A 133 -1.80 -0.40 16.02
N ALA A 134 -1.56 -1.63 15.53
CA ALA A 134 -2.62 -2.64 15.46
C ALA A 134 -3.12 -3.00 16.88
N ASP A 135 -4.43 -2.82 17.11
CA ASP A 135 -5.08 -3.09 18.40
C ASP A 135 -5.31 -4.58 18.64
N HIS A 136 -5.63 -5.31 17.57
CA HIS A 136 -5.82 -6.76 17.59
C HIS A 136 -5.02 -7.44 16.48
N VAL A 137 -4.36 -8.57 16.80
CA VAL A 137 -3.49 -9.28 15.86
C VAL A 137 -3.83 -10.75 15.85
N ILE A 138 -4.13 -11.28 14.67
CA ILE A 138 -4.48 -12.68 14.44
C ILE A 138 -3.31 -13.40 13.77
N LEU A 139 -2.80 -14.45 14.42
CA LEU A 139 -1.85 -15.40 13.85
C LEU A 139 -2.61 -16.43 13.02
N TYR A 140 -2.82 -16.16 11.73
CA TYR A 140 -3.69 -16.95 10.87
C TYR A 140 -3.23 -18.38 10.61
N ARG A 141 -1.99 -18.72 11.00
CA ARG A 141 -1.47 -20.09 10.95
C ARG A 141 -1.85 -20.92 12.18
N GLU A 142 -2.24 -20.26 13.26
CA GLU A 142 -2.51 -20.90 14.56
C GLU A 142 -4.00 -20.83 14.91
N THR A 143 -4.73 -19.89 14.33
CA THR A 143 -6.12 -19.59 14.68
C THR A 143 -6.94 -19.42 13.39
N ASP A 144 -8.19 -19.88 13.38
CA ASP A 144 -9.14 -19.56 12.31
C ASP A 144 -9.40 -18.05 12.28
N PRO A 145 -9.03 -17.36 11.18
CA PRO A 145 -9.14 -15.91 11.13
C PRO A 145 -10.59 -15.42 11.14
N ILE A 146 -11.55 -16.20 10.64
CA ILE A 146 -12.97 -15.82 10.64
C ILE A 146 -13.47 -15.82 12.07
N GLN A 147 -13.27 -16.94 12.78
CA GLN A 147 -13.72 -17.06 14.15
C GLN A 147 -13.06 -16.02 15.06
N ALA A 148 -11.76 -15.78 14.91
CA ALA A 148 -11.03 -14.80 15.69
C ALA A 148 -11.57 -13.37 15.53
N VAL A 149 -11.95 -12.97 14.30
CA VAL A 149 -12.59 -11.67 14.08
C VAL A 149 -13.99 -11.62 14.70
N LEU A 150 -14.79 -12.67 14.56
CA LEU A 150 -16.13 -12.72 15.12
C LEU A 150 -16.09 -12.70 16.65
N ASP A 151 -15.17 -13.42 17.29
CA ASP A 151 -14.99 -13.40 18.75
C ASP A 151 -14.59 -12.00 19.24
N TRP A 152 -13.66 -11.33 18.53
CA TRP A 152 -13.22 -9.97 18.86
C TRP A 152 -14.34 -8.94 18.70
N THR A 153 -15.27 -9.16 17.78
CA THR A 153 -16.37 -8.24 17.45
C THR A 153 -17.72 -8.66 18.05
N ASN A 154 -17.76 -9.63 18.98
CA ASN A 154 -18.98 -10.19 19.57
C ASN A 154 -19.97 -10.73 18.53
N GLY A 155 -19.47 -11.32 17.46
CA GLY A 155 -20.27 -11.91 16.37
C GLY A 155 -20.69 -10.93 15.27
N GLU A 156 -20.45 -9.64 15.41
CA GLU A 156 -20.90 -8.62 14.46
C GLU A 156 -20.06 -8.59 13.17
N GLY A 157 -18.76 -8.79 13.28
CA GLY A 157 -17.79 -8.53 12.23
C GLY A 157 -17.27 -7.09 12.28
N VAL A 158 -16.34 -6.75 11.34
CA VAL A 158 -15.75 -5.42 11.24
C VAL A 158 -16.52 -4.53 10.26
N ASP A 159 -16.43 -3.21 10.43
CA ASP A 159 -17.10 -2.25 9.53
C ASP A 159 -16.45 -2.20 8.14
N LEU A 160 -15.13 -2.39 8.09
CA LEU A 160 -14.33 -2.37 6.87
C LEU A 160 -13.30 -3.49 6.89
N THR A 161 -13.25 -4.29 5.83
CA THR A 161 -12.14 -5.20 5.57
C THR A 161 -11.32 -4.70 4.38
N PHE A 162 -10.02 -4.53 4.58
CA PHE A 162 -9.05 -4.25 3.53
C PHE A 162 -8.27 -5.53 3.21
N ASP A 163 -8.62 -6.14 2.08
CA ASP A 163 -8.00 -7.36 1.58
C ASP A 163 -6.84 -7.04 0.64
N THR A 164 -5.63 -7.36 1.08
CA THR A 164 -4.38 -7.20 0.30
C THR A 164 -3.86 -8.53 -0.24
N ILE A 165 -4.64 -9.62 -0.16
CA ILE A 165 -4.22 -10.97 -0.52
C ILE A 165 -5.03 -11.54 -1.69
N GLY A 166 -6.34 -11.26 -1.74
CA GLY A 166 -7.23 -11.79 -2.78
C GLY A 166 -7.50 -13.30 -2.68
N GLY A 167 -7.95 -13.89 -3.78
CA GLY A 167 -8.23 -15.32 -3.85
C GLY A 167 -9.19 -15.79 -2.78
N LYS A 168 -8.83 -16.85 -2.06
CA LYS A 168 -9.65 -17.41 -0.96
C LYS A 168 -9.86 -16.45 0.21
N VAL A 169 -8.89 -15.53 0.45
CA VAL A 169 -8.99 -14.57 1.56
C VAL A 169 -10.11 -13.56 1.32
N LEU A 170 -10.41 -13.23 0.08
CA LEU A 170 -11.56 -12.38 -0.24
C LEU A 170 -12.89 -12.99 0.25
N SER A 171 -13.09 -14.30 0.08
CA SER A 171 -14.29 -14.99 0.61
C SER A 171 -14.33 -14.97 2.16
N GLN A 172 -13.18 -15.12 2.80
CA GLN A 172 -13.07 -14.98 4.26
C GLN A 172 -13.38 -13.55 4.71
N SER A 173 -12.92 -12.56 3.97
CA SER A 173 -13.21 -11.13 4.20
C SER A 173 -14.71 -10.86 4.23
N PHE A 174 -15.50 -11.50 3.36
CA PHE A 174 -16.95 -11.36 3.38
C PHE A 174 -17.57 -11.88 4.67
N ALA A 175 -17.12 -13.02 5.19
CA ALA A 175 -17.61 -13.59 6.44
C ALA A 175 -17.21 -12.78 7.68
N GLN A 176 -16.07 -12.09 7.61
CA GLN A 176 -15.51 -11.28 8.70
C GLN A 176 -16.09 -9.85 8.77
N THR A 177 -16.71 -9.38 7.70
CA THR A 177 -17.26 -8.02 7.59
C THR A 177 -18.71 -7.98 8.08
N ALA A 178 -19.08 -6.97 8.83
CA ALA A 178 -20.41 -6.77 9.36
C ALA A 178 -21.48 -6.65 8.23
N VAL A 179 -22.73 -6.92 8.55
CA VAL A 179 -23.85 -6.66 7.62
C VAL A 179 -23.86 -5.17 7.26
N TYR A 180 -24.00 -4.86 5.96
CA TYR A 180 -23.85 -3.53 5.37
C TYR A 180 -22.43 -2.91 5.45
N GLY A 181 -21.43 -3.71 5.84
CA GLY A 181 -20.03 -3.24 5.87
C GLY A 181 -19.39 -3.14 4.49
N ASP A 182 -18.15 -2.71 4.49
CA ASP A 182 -17.34 -2.48 3.30
C ASP A 182 -16.22 -3.52 3.18
N VAL A 183 -15.96 -3.98 1.96
CA VAL A 183 -14.76 -4.76 1.62
C VAL A 183 -14.05 -4.08 0.48
N VAL A 184 -12.78 -3.78 0.67
CA VAL A 184 -11.90 -3.27 -0.39
C VAL A 184 -10.82 -4.29 -0.67
N THR A 185 -10.66 -4.70 -1.92
CA THR A 185 -9.60 -5.63 -2.35
C THR A 185 -8.73 -5.02 -3.43
N ILE A 186 -7.43 -5.32 -3.39
CA ILE A 186 -6.46 -4.87 -4.40
C ILE A 186 -6.12 -5.95 -5.44
N LEU A 187 -6.65 -7.16 -5.27
CA LEU A 187 -6.39 -8.29 -6.15
C LEU A 187 -7.67 -8.85 -6.76
N ALA A 188 -7.50 -9.56 -7.87
CA ALA A 188 -8.61 -10.20 -8.56
C ALA A 188 -9.27 -11.28 -7.68
N PRO A 189 -10.60 -11.46 -7.77
CA PRO A 189 -11.29 -12.55 -7.10
C PRO A 189 -10.89 -13.90 -7.70
N ASP A 190 -10.98 -14.94 -6.88
CA ASP A 190 -10.92 -16.32 -7.33
C ASP A 190 -12.23 -16.67 -8.06
N PRO A 191 -12.22 -17.54 -9.10
CA PRO A 191 -13.46 -18.04 -9.71
C PRO A 191 -14.44 -18.69 -8.71
N GLN A 192 -13.93 -19.17 -7.58
CA GLN A 192 -14.72 -19.79 -6.50
C GLN A 192 -15.08 -18.81 -5.37
N THR A 193 -14.89 -17.50 -5.58
CA THR A 193 -15.21 -16.48 -4.57
C THR A 193 -16.69 -16.57 -4.16
N ASP A 194 -16.94 -16.63 -2.85
CA ASP A 194 -18.30 -16.78 -2.27
C ASP A 194 -19.10 -15.47 -2.30
N TRP A 195 -19.50 -15.09 -3.49
CA TRP A 195 -20.36 -13.91 -3.69
C TRP A 195 -21.72 -14.02 -3.00
N LYS A 196 -22.16 -15.24 -2.66
CA LYS A 196 -23.40 -15.44 -1.93
C LYS A 196 -23.32 -14.82 -0.54
N THR A 197 -22.24 -15.06 0.18
CA THR A 197 -22.01 -14.45 1.50
C THR A 197 -21.97 -12.92 1.40
N ALA A 198 -21.28 -12.36 0.42
CA ALA A 198 -21.25 -10.91 0.21
C ALA A 198 -22.66 -10.34 -0.01
N ARG A 199 -23.47 -10.99 -0.85
CA ARG A 199 -24.85 -10.59 -1.13
C ARG A 199 -25.74 -10.70 0.11
N ASP A 200 -25.69 -11.83 0.81
CA ASP A 200 -26.56 -12.09 1.96
C ASP A 200 -26.26 -11.15 3.14
N ARG A 201 -25.04 -10.61 3.20
CA ARG A 201 -24.63 -9.57 4.17
C ARG A 201 -24.79 -8.13 3.65
N ASN A 202 -25.30 -7.93 2.43
CA ASN A 202 -25.42 -6.63 1.77
C ASN A 202 -24.13 -5.81 1.79
N LEU A 203 -22.97 -6.45 1.51
CA LEU A 203 -21.69 -5.78 1.53
C LEU A 203 -21.52 -4.85 0.32
N ARG A 204 -20.81 -3.74 0.53
CA ARG A 204 -20.21 -2.98 -0.57
C ARG A 204 -18.83 -3.56 -0.83
N VAL A 205 -18.62 -4.11 -2.03
CA VAL A 205 -17.33 -4.64 -2.46
C VAL A 205 -16.74 -3.71 -3.48
N SER A 206 -15.54 -3.21 -3.20
CA SER A 206 -14.81 -2.26 -4.05
C SER A 206 -13.44 -2.82 -4.41
N TYR A 207 -12.98 -2.46 -5.61
CA TYR A 207 -11.61 -2.69 -6.03
C TYR A 207 -10.78 -1.42 -5.87
N GLU A 208 -9.56 -1.59 -5.38
CA GLU A 208 -8.55 -0.55 -5.47
C GLU A 208 -7.40 -1.04 -6.35
N LEU A 209 -7.23 -0.41 -7.50
CA LEU A 209 -6.10 -0.59 -8.40
C LEU A 209 -5.51 0.79 -8.70
N MET A 210 -4.63 1.26 -7.81
CA MET A 210 -4.02 2.58 -7.90
C MET A 210 -3.27 2.84 -9.22
N LEU A 211 -2.98 1.79 -9.97
CA LEU A 211 -2.34 1.89 -11.29
C LEU A 211 -3.33 2.25 -12.42
N THR A 212 -4.64 2.19 -12.19
CA THR A 212 -5.66 2.49 -13.20
C THR A 212 -5.49 3.87 -13.84
N PRO A 213 -5.23 4.97 -13.10
CA PRO A 213 -5.01 6.28 -13.71
C PRO A 213 -3.86 6.30 -14.70
N MET A 214 -2.75 5.66 -14.40
CA MET A 214 -1.60 5.56 -15.30
C MET A 214 -1.92 4.69 -16.52
N LEU A 215 -2.51 3.50 -16.31
CA LEU A 215 -2.85 2.55 -17.38
C LEU A 215 -3.90 3.10 -18.36
N LYS A 216 -4.76 4.01 -17.91
CA LYS A 216 -5.83 4.62 -18.71
C LYS A 216 -5.52 6.05 -19.16
N GLY A 217 -4.35 6.59 -18.84
CA GLY A 217 -3.97 7.96 -19.18
C GLY A 217 -4.84 9.03 -18.51
N MET A 218 -5.35 8.75 -17.31
CA MET A 218 -6.23 9.66 -16.55
C MET A 218 -5.39 10.73 -15.83
N MET A 219 -5.06 11.79 -16.53
CA MET A 219 -4.16 12.85 -16.06
C MET A 219 -4.56 13.41 -14.68
N GLN A 220 -5.83 13.80 -14.51
CA GLN A 220 -6.26 14.42 -13.26
C GLN A 220 -6.14 13.45 -12.06
N ALA A 221 -6.47 12.18 -12.26
CA ALA A 221 -6.37 11.19 -11.19
C ALA A 221 -4.89 10.93 -10.80
N GLN A 222 -3.95 10.93 -11.75
CA GLN A 222 -2.51 10.85 -11.42
C GLN A 222 -2.04 12.09 -10.66
N ILE A 223 -2.53 13.29 -10.98
CA ILE A 223 -2.26 14.51 -10.22
C ILE A 223 -2.82 14.39 -8.80
N ASP A 224 -4.00 13.81 -8.62
CA ASP A 224 -4.60 13.62 -7.31
C ASP A 224 -3.81 12.60 -6.48
N GLN A 225 -3.27 11.55 -7.09
CA GLN A 225 -2.33 10.62 -6.44
C GLN A 225 -1.05 11.34 -5.96
N ALA A 226 -0.49 12.26 -6.75
CA ALA A 226 0.63 13.08 -6.29
C ALA A 226 0.28 13.99 -5.10
N LYS A 227 -0.98 14.45 -4.99
CA LYS A 227 -1.45 15.18 -3.80
C LYS A 227 -1.48 14.29 -2.56
N ILE A 228 -1.87 13.00 -2.70
CA ILE A 228 -1.78 12.02 -1.61
C ILE A 228 -0.33 11.92 -1.13
N LEU A 229 0.63 11.79 -2.03
CA LEU A 229 2.05 11.75 -1.66
C LEU A 229 2.47 13.01 -0.88
N ARG A 230 2.05 14.21 -1.30
CA ARG A 230 2.34 15.46 -0.57
C ARG A 230 1.73 15.49 0.83
N GLN A 231 0.57 14.88 1.05
CA GLN A 231 0.01 14.73 2.39
C GLN A 231 0.81 13.74 3.22
N CYS A 232 1.18 12.59 2.64
CA CYS A 232 2.02 11.60 3.30
C CYS A 232 3.42 12.13 3.63
N THR A 233 4.00 13.01 2.79
CA THR A 233 5.26 13.72 3.10
C THR A 233 5.17 14.40 4.47
N ARG A 234 4.07 15.10 4.75
CA ARG A 234 3.88 15.79 6.04
C ARG A 234 3.76 14.82 7.19
N LEU A 235 2.98 13.74 7.03
CA LEU A 235 2.82 12.71 8.08
C LEU A 235 4.15 12.02 8.40
N ILE A 236 4.97 11.75 7.38
CA ILE A 236 6.30 11.16 7.56
C ILE A 236 7.24 12.13 8.28
N ASP A 237 7.26 13.41 7.89
CA ASP A 237 8.10 14.43 8.52
C ASP A 237 7.67 14.71 9.97
N GLN A 238 6.40 14.55 10.30
CA GLN A 238 5.85 14.60 11.65
C GLN A 238 6.10 13.32 12.46
N LYS A 239 6.65 12.28 11.85
CA LYS A 239 6.88 10.94 12.43
C LYS A 239 5.58 10.21 12.81
N GLU A 240 4.49 10.57 12.18
CA GLU A 240 3.19 9.92 12.34
C GLU A 240 3.01 8.73 11.39
N LEU A 241 3.84 8.63 10.35
CA LEU A 241 3.86 7.56 9.37
C LEU A 241 5.29 7.10 9.10
N VAL A 242 5.53 5.80 9.21
CA VAL A 242 6.84 5.17 9.05
C VAL A 242 6.82 4.19 7.89
N ILE A 243 7.84 4.24 7.05
CA ILE A 243 8.05 3.28 5.95
C ILE A 243 9.11 2.26 6.39
N HIS A 244 8.74 0.99 6.39
CA HIS A 244 9.65 -0.09 6.77
C HIS A 244 10.30 -0.73 5.54
N ILE A 245 11.64 -0.75 5.53
CA ILE A 245 12.45 -1.46 4.55
C ILE A 245 12.96 -2.74 5.18
N SER A 246 12.64 -3.88 4.58
CA SER A 246 13.16 -5.18 5.01
C SER A 246 14.60 -5.38 4.57
N GLN A 247 14.92 -5.00 3.33
CA GLN A 247 16.24 -5.17 2.74
C GLN A 247 16.43 -4.25 1.54
N THR A 248 17.68 -3.88 1.30
CA THR A 248 18.11 -3.17 0.08
C THR A 248 18.99 -4.08 -0.78
N PHE A 249 18.97 -3.86 -2.10
CA PHE A 249 19.80 -4.57 -3.07
C PHE A 249 20.41 -3.56 -4.04
N PRO A 250 21.62 -3.80 -4.55
CA PRO A 250 22.12 -3.08 -5.73
C PRO A 250 21.15 -3.24 -6.91
N LEU A 251 21.02 -2.25 -7.77
CA LEU A 251 20.16 -2.33 -8.98
C LEU A 251 20.51 -3.54 -9.85
N ALA A 252 21.78 -3.88 -9.96
CA ALA A 252 22.26 -5.05 -10.71
C ALA A 252 21.72 -6.39 -10.14
N GLU A 253 21.28 -6.41 -8.88
CA GLU A 253 20.74 -7.59 -8.20
C GLU A 253 19.21 -7.63 -8.18
N ALA A 254 18.52 -6.88 -9.05
CA ALA A 254 17.06 -6.83 -9.11
C ALA A 254 16.42 -8.22 -9.16
N ALA A 255 17.01 -9.17 -9.89
CA ALA A 255 16.52 -10.55 -9.94
C ALA A 255 16.59 -11.26 -8.57
N ALA A 256 17.57 -10.95 -7.71
CA ALA A 256 17.65 -11.48 -6.36
C ALA A 256 16.57 -10.88 -5.46
N ALA A 257 16.30 -9.58 -5.58
CA ALA A 257 15.22 -8.90 -4.89
C ALA A 257 13.85 -9.50 -5.24
N HIS A 258 13.58 -9.77 -6.52
CA HIS A 258 12.35 -10.44 -6.97
C HIS A 258 12.19 -11.82 -6.36
N ARG A 259 13.24 -12.65 -6.38
CA ARG A 259 13.22 -13.97 -5.72
C ARG A 259 12.94 -13.87 -4.22
N SER A 260 13.46 -12.83 -3.55
CA SER A 260 13.20 -12.60 -2.12
C SER A 260 11.72 -12.29 -1.86
N ILE A 261 11.07 -11.46 -2.69
CA ILE A 261 9.63 -11.18 -2.57
C ILE A 261 8.79 -12.45 -2.77
N GLU A 262 9.14 -13.30 -3.73
CA GLU A 262 8.42 -14.55 -4.04
C GLU A 262 8.39 -15.55 -2.87
N THR A 263 9.32 -15.45 -1.93
CA THR A 263 9.28 -16.28 -0.71
C THR A 263 8.11 -15.95 0.22
N GLY A 264 7.48 -14.77 0.08
CA GLY A 264 6.37 -14.32 0.93
C GLY A 264 6.75 -14.03 2.38
N SER A 265 8.04 -13.97 2.72
CA SER A 265 8.52 -13.76 4.10
C SER A 265 8.78 -12.29 4.43
N THR A 266 8.81 -11.42 3.45
CA THR A 266 9.17 -10.00 3.57
C THR A 266 8.24 -9.23 4.53
N MET A 267 8.82 -8.38 5.38
CA MET A 267 8.12 -7.36 6.17
C MET A 267 8.35 -6.00 5.54
N GLY A 268 7.30 -5.23 5.24
CA GLY A 268 7.45 -3.94 4.55
C GLY A 268 7.92 -4.09 3.11
N LYS A 269 8.97 -3.36 2.72
CA LYS A 269 9.41 -3.18 1.33
C LYS A 269 10.85 -3.64 1.11
N LEU A 270 11.15 -4.01 -0.15
CA LEU A 270 12.51 -4.15 -0.68
C LEU A 270 12.82 -2.96 -1.58
N VAL A 271 14.06 -2.52 -1.59
CA VAL A 271 14.49 -1.36 -2.37
C VAL A 271 15.72 -1.70 -3.21
N LEU A 272 15.73 -1.27 -4.46
CA LEU A 272 16.89 -1.30 -5.33
C LEU A 272 17.62 0.04 -5.22
N LEU A 273 18.93 -0.01 -5.02
CA LEU A 273 19.80 1.15 -4.93
C LEU A 273 20.63 1.25 -6.21
N THR A 274 20.67 2.44 -6.81
CA THR A 274 21.64 2.77 -7.84
C THR A 274 22.99 3.01 -7.20
N GLU A 275 24.08 2.71 -7.92
CA GLU A 275 25.41 3.14 -7.51
C GLU A 275 25.48 4.66 -7.58
N SER A 276 25.91 5.30 -6.52
CA SER A 276 26.10 6.75 -6.41
C SER A 276 27.44 7.18 -7.02
#